data_7dec0cc51d8395be626d5ff2aa6cb41d
#
_entry.id   7dec0cc51d8395be626d5ff2aa6cb41d
#
_cell.length_a   1.000
_cell.length_b   1.000
_cell.length_c   1.000
_cell.angle_alpha   90.00
_cell.angle_beta   90.00
_cell.angle_gamma   90.00
#
_symmetry.space_group_name_H-M   'P 1'
#
loop_
_entity.id
_entity.type
_entity.pdbx_description
1 polymer ?
#
loop_
_entity_poly.entity_id
_entity_poly.type
_entity_poly.pdbx_seq_one_letter_code
_entity_poly.pdbx_strand_id
1 'polypeptide(L)'
;MRASGILLPVSSLPSKYGIGCFSEEAYEFVDQLARAGQKYWQILPLGPTGYGDSPYQSFSTFAGNPYFIDLEAFVKEGYLDKSDCEDCDWGTNESYVDYEKIYNSRFRLLRKAFENYDCETDQEYRKFVKENAAWLEDYSLYMAIKDSLNGISWIEWPTELKNREKAALAEKREKFAKEVGFYCFQQFCFFKQWTALKAYANAKGVEMIGDIPIYVAFDSADAWAQPELFQFDKENIPIGVAGCPPDAFSATGQLWGNPLYDWEYHKKTGYAWWIRRMANCMKLYDVVRIDHFRGFDEYYSIPYGDKTAEFGHWEKGPGMDLFRALEKNLGKLDVIAEDLGLLTDSVIEMVEESGFPGMKVLQFAFDENEDSPYLTHRYERNCIVYTGTHDNETTRGWFRNLSQHDRNFARAYIGCEGKHETAAVWSMIRAAMSSVADRCVIPVQDYLCLGNEARINEPSTLGDNWKWRMKKGQLNETIIQKIYKMTKLYGRLVKEETEEKEKIEADREKISDK
;
A
#
# COMPACT_ATOMS: atom_id res chain seq x y z
N MET A 1 -1.16 -18.37 12.60
CA MET A 1 0.21 -18.24 13.21
C MET A 1 0.30 -16.89 13.86
N ARG A 2 0.78 -16.80 15.12
CA ARG A 2 0.99 -15.50 15.78
C ARG A 2 2.29 -14.88 15.30
N ALA A 3 2.20 -13.68 14.70
CA ALA A 3 3.36 -12.97 14.22
C ALA A 3 3.18 -11.45 14.36
N SER A 4 4.24 -10.70 14.20
CA SER A 4 4.19 -9.23 14.18
C SER A 4 4.98 -8.65 13.02
N GLY A 5 4.71 -7.38 12.72
CA GLY A 5 5.35 -6.61 11.67
C GLY A 5 5.41 -5.13 11.98
N ILE A 6 6.08 -4.42 11.10
CA ILE A 6 6.19 -2.95 11.13
C ILE A 6 5.57 -2.37 9.86
N LEU A 7 4.75 -1.34 10.01
CA LEU A 7 4.27 -0.51 8.91
C LEU A 7 5.26 0.63 8.68
N LEU A 8 5.82 0.68 7.47
CA LEU A 8 6.66 1.78 6.99
C LEU A 8 6.55 1.87 5.47
N PRO A 9 5.99 2.98 4.91
CA PRO A 9 6.00 3.20 3.47
C PRO A 9 7.42 3.19 2.90
N VAL A 10 7.59 2.68 1.68
CA VAL A 10 8.90 2.72 1.00
C VAL A 10 9.41 4.15 0.88
N SER A 11 8.53 5.11 0.53
CA SER A 11 8.86 6.54 0.46
C SER A 11 9.43 7.11 1.76
N SER A 12 9.12 6.49 2.90
CA SER A 12 9.54 6.94 4.24
C SER A 12 10.89 6.38 4.69
N LEU A 13 11.55 5.52 3.89
CA LEU A 13 12.91 5.06 4.17
C LEU A 13 13.92 6.21 4.11
N PRO A 14 15.02 6.14 4.90
CA PRO A 14 16.04 7.18 4.94
C PRO A 14 17.04 7.10 3.78
N SER A 15 16.56 6.75 2.57
CA SER A 15 17.42 6.64 1.39
C SER A 15 17.97 7.99 0.96
N LYS A 16 19.06 7.98 0.21
CA LYS A 16 19.61 9.17 -0.43
C LYS A 16 18.61 9.77 -1.43
N TYR A 17 18.89 10.99 -1.86
CA TYR A 17 18.16 11.64 -2.96
C TYR A 17 16.66 11.89 -2.66
N GLY A 18 16.38 12.32 -1.43
CA GLY A 18 15.15 13.02 -1.05
C GLY A 18 13.89 12.16 -0.83
N ILE A 19 13.90 10.88 -1.20
CA ILE A 19 12.77 9.94 -1.00
C ILE A 19 13.29 8.54 -0.74
N GLY A 20 12.55 7.76 0.04
CA GLY A 20 12.82 6.33 0.21
C GLY A 20 12.67 5.54 -1.10
N CYS A 21 13.58 4.62 -1.35
CA CYS A 21 13.60 3.79 -2.55
C CYS A 21 14.22 2.41 -2.25
N PHE A 22 14.37 1.56 -3.28
CA PHE A 22 14.90 0.19 -3.15
C PHE A 22 16.43 0.15 -3.00
N SER A 23 16.96 1.11 -2.24
CA SER A 23 18.38 1.32 -1.98
C SER A 23 18.90 0.45 -0.84
N GLU A 24 20.20 0.60 -0.52
CA GLU A 24 20.86 -0.07 0.59
C GLU A 24 20.10 0.09 1.91
N GLU A 25 19.47 1.25 2.16
CA GLU A 25 18.67 1.51 3.35
C GLU A 25 17.40 0.65 3.42
N ALA A 26 16.85 0.22 2.29
CA ALA A 26 15.74 -0.73 2.27
C ALA A 26 16.20 -2.14 2.70
N TYR A 27 17.35 -2.58 2.24
CA TYR A 27 17.96 -3.84 2.67
C TYR A 27 18.37 -3.80 4.16
N GLU A 28 18.93 -2.67 4.62
CA GLU A 28 19.23 -2.46 6.04
C GLU A 28 17.95 -2.54 6.89
N PHE A 29 16.85 -1.97 6.44
CA PHE A 29 15.58 -2.04 7.15
C PHE A 29 15.06 -3.48 7.24
N VAL A 30 15.18 -4.28 6.19
CA VAL A 30 14.88 -5.72 6.23
C VAL A 30 15.72 -6.44 7.30
N ASP A 31 17.03 -6.15 7.37
CA ASP A 31 17.91 -6.71 8.40
C ASP A 31 17.52 -6.25 9.81
N GLN A 32 17.08 -5.01 9.97
CA GLN A 32 16.54 -4.50 11.25
C GLN A 32 15.26 -5.23 11.66
N LEU A 33 14.34 -5.48 10.72
CA LEU A 33 13.13 -6.27 10.96
C LEU A 33 13.45 -7.69 11.41
N ALA A 34 14.34 -8.37 10.70
CA ALA A 34 14.77 -9.73 11.05
C ALA A 34 15.38 -9.78 12.47
N ARG A 35 16.28 -8.84 12.81
CA ARG A 35 16.86 -8.74 14.16
C ARG A 35 15.83 -8.39 15.24
N ALA A 36 14.77 -7.63 14.88
CA ALA A 36 13.65 -7.32 15.77
C ALA A 36 12.65 -8.48 15.89
N GLY A 37 12.86 -9.60 15.18
CA GLY A 37 11.98 -10.77 15.17
C GLY A 37 10.65 -10.51 14.47
N GLN A 38 10.62 -9.55 13.54
CA GLN A 38 9.41 -9.21 12.81
C GLN A 38 9.25 -10.09 11.58
N LYS A 39 8.02 -10.61 11.40
CA LYS A 39 7.64 -11.42 10.24
C LYS A 39 7.20 -10.56 9.06
N TYR A 40 6.63 -9.38 9.30
CA TYR A 40 6.01 -8.59 8.25
C TYR A 40 6.63 -7.20 8.14
N TRP A 41 6.81 -6.78 6.88
CA TRP A 41 6.95 -5.38 6.51
C TRP A 41 5.69 -4.96 5.75
N GLN A 42 4.86 -4.12 6.35
CA GLN A 42 3.71 -3.55 5.67
C GLN A 42 4.10 -2.23 5.00
N ILE A 43 3.75 -2.12 3.72
CA ILE A 43 4.00 -0.95 2.88
C ILE A 43 2.67 -0.40 2.35
N LEU A 44 2.72 0.79 1.75
CA LEU A 44 1.59 1.38 1.02
C LEU A 44 1.64 0.98 -0.46
N PRO A 45 0.58 1.28 -1.26
CA PRO A 45 0.56 0.94 -2.68
C PRO A 45 1.81 1.43 -3.42
N LEU A 46 2.33 0.58 -4.30
CA LEU A 46 3.58 0.83 -5.02
C LEU A 46 3.36 1.46 -6.42
N GLY A 47 2.13 1.83 -6.76
CA GLY A 47 1.80 2.40 -8.08
C GLY A 47 2.34 3.81 -8.28
N PRO A 48 2.51 4.25 -9.55
CA PRO A 48 2.92 5.61 -9.87
C PRO A 48 1.86 6.61 -9.44
N THR A 49 2.27 7.66 -8.72
CA THR A 49 1.37 8.67 -8.16
C THR A 49 1.16 9.83 -9.13
N GLY A 50 -0.05 10.41 -9.06
CA GLY A 50 -0.43 11.62 -9.78
C GLY A 50 -0.34 12.86 -8.89
N TYR A 51 -1.14 13.87 -9.23
CA TYR A 51 -1.28 15.08 -8.44
C TYR A 51 -1.77 14.77 -7.02
N GLY A 52 -1.11 15.36 -6.02
CA GLY A 52 -1.39 15.13 -4.60
C GLY A 52 -0.61 13.98 -3.97
N ASP A 53 0.23 13.28 -4.75
CA ASP A 53 1.19 12.26 -4.31
C ASP A 53 0.60 11.09 -3.53
N SER A 54 -0.73 10.93 -3.54
CA SER A 54 -1.42 9.83 -2.88
C SER A 54 -1.11 8.50 -3.55
N PRO A 55 -0.61 7.49 -2.82
CA PRO A 55 -0.39 6.17 -3.37
C PRO A 55 -1.68 5.43 -3.74
N TYR A 56 -2.85 5.92 -3.28
CA TYR A 56 -4.17 5.38 -3.61
C TYR A 56 -4.78 5.95 -4.88
N GLN A 57 -4.13 6.97 -5.48
CA GLN A 57 -4.53 7.58 -6.77
C GLN A 57 -3.42 7.35 -7.80
N SER A 58 -3.40 6.15 -8.36
CA SER A 58 -2.34 5.73 -9.27
C SER A 58 -2.76 5.80 -10.74
N PHE A 59 -1.81 6.14 -11.62
CA PHE A 59 -2.00 6.08 -13.07
C PHE A 59 -2.15 4.66 -13.63
N SER A 60 -1.85 3.64 -12.84
CA SER A 60 -2.06 2.23 -13.20
C SER A 60 -2.07 1.33 -11.98
N THR A 61 -2.93 0.29 -11.99
CA THR A 61 -2.95 -0.76 -10.97
C THR A 61 -1.86 -1.81 -11.16
N PHE A 62 -1.16 -1.78 -12.29
CA PHE A 62 -0.13 -2.76 -12.66
C PHE A 62 1.28 -2.20 -12.59
N ALA A 63 1.43 -0.90 -12.86
CA ALA A 63 2.72 -0.25 -12.93
C ALA A 63 3.29 0.07 -11.55
N GLY A 64 4.63 0.10 -11.46
CA GLY A 64 5.35 0.53 -10.26
C GLY A 64 5.77 2.00 -10.32
N ASN A 65 5.90 2.61 -9.15
CA ASN A 65 6.29 4.02 -9.01
C ASN A 65 7.79 4.21 -9.29
N PRO A 66 8.15 4.97 -10.32
CA PRO A 66 9.56 5.21 -10.65
C PRO A 66 10.34 5.97 -9.57
N TYR A 67 9.65 6.59 -8.61
CA TYR A 67 10.31 7.21 -7.44
C TYR A 67 11.04 6.18 -6.56
N PHE A 68 10.67 4.91 -6.60
CA PHE A 68 11.28 3.87 -5.78
C PHE A 68 12.49 3.19 -6.42
N ILE A 69 12.84 3.54 -7.66
CA ILE A 69 14.04 3.04 -8.33
C ILE A 69 15.28 3.60 -7.65
N ASP A 70 16.24 2.76 -7.28
CA ASP A 70 17.52 3.18 -6.71
C ASP A 70 18.45 3.76 -7.79
N LEU A 71 18.79 5.04 -7.66
CA LEU A 71 19.72 5.72 -8.58
C LEU A 71 21.17 5.32 -8.33
N GLU A 72 21.56 4.93 -7.11
CA GLU A 72 22.91 4.43 -6.82
C GLU A 72 23.20 3.11 -7.59
N ALA A 73 22.17 2.31 -7.88
CA ALA A 73 22.32 1.15 -8.74
C ALA A 73 22.76 1.56 -10.15
N PHE A 74 22.18 2.62 -10.71
CA PHE A 74 22.58 3.14 -12.03
C PHE A 74 23.98 3.74 -12.04
N VAL A 75 24.41 4.34 -10.94
CA VAL A 75 25.80 4.81 -10.79
C VAL A 75 26.76 3.61 -10.77
N LYS A 76 26.44 2.55 -10.02
CA LYS A 76 27.25 1.32 -9.97
C LYS A 76 27.33 0.59 -11.32
N GLU A 77 26.23 0.62 -12.08
CA GLU A 77 26.12 -0.01 -13.40
C GLU A 77 26.69 0.88 -14.53
N GLY A 78 27.08 2.14 -14.25
CA GLY A 78 27.69 3.07 -15.21
C GLY A 78 26.68 3.78 -16.12
N TYR A 79 25.40 3.75 -15.82
CA TYR A 79 24.36 4.49 -16.56
C TYR A 79 24.22 5.94 -16.11
N LEU A 80 24.71 6.26 -14.91
CA LEU A 80 24.83 7.62 -14.37
C LEU A 80 26.21 7.84 -13.76
N ASP A 81 26.70 9.08 -13.80
CA ASP A 81 27.81 9.51 -12.98
C ASP A 81 27.30 9.93 -11.58
N LYS A 82 28.14 9.76 -10.56
CA LYS A 82 27.77 10.16 -9.21
C LYS A 82 27.43 11.65 -9.10
N SER A 83 28.18 12.50 -9.83
CA SER A 83 27.93 13.93 -9.93
C SER A 83 26.54 14.26 -10.46
N ASP A 84 25.98 13.46 -11.37
CA ASP A 84 24.63 13.69 -11.88
C ASP A 84 23.59 13.72 -10.75
N CYS A 85 23.76 12.84 -9.77
CA CYS A 85 22.87 12.75 -8.61
C CYS A 85 23.18 13.82 -7.56
N GLU A 86 24.47 14.14 -7.33
CA GLU A 86 24.90 15.11 -6.32
C GLU A 86 24.59 16.55 -6.73
N ASP A 87 24.54 16.85 -8.02
CA ASP A 87 24.21 18.19 -8.56
C ASP A 87 22.70 18.50 -8.58
N CYS A 88 21.85 17.56 -8.16
CA CYS A 88 20.40 17.77 -8.10
C CYS A 88 19.97 18.40 -6.77
N ASP A 89 18.90 19.19 -6.83
CA ASP A 89 18.20 19.65 -5.62
C ASP A 89 17.19 18.59 -5.17
N TRP A 90 17.45 18.01 -4.01
CA TRP A 90 16.61 16.98 -3.38
C TRP A 90 15.76 17.50 -2.20
N GLY A 91 15.77 18.80 -1.97
CA GLY A 91 15.22 19.40 -0.77
C GLY A 91 16.22 19.45 0.39
N THR A 92 15.88 20.21 1.41
CA THR A 92 16.75 20.45 2.57
C THR A 92 16.29 19.76 3.85
N ASN A 93 15.06 19.22 3.87
CA ASN A 93 14.49 18.57 5.03
C ASN A 93 14.57 17.05 4.92
N GLU A 94 15.44 16.45 5.70
CA GLU A 94 15.62 14.98 5.72
C GLU A 94 14.39 14.22 6.20
N SER A 95 13.46 14.88 6.91
CA SER A 95 12.26 14.26 7.47
C SER A 95 11.05 14.31 6.54
N TYR A 96 11.13 15.00 5.40
CA TYR A 96 10.00 15.16 4.49
C TYR A 96 10.44 15.08 3.03
N VAL A 97 9.61 14.44 2.22
CA VAL A 97 9.75 14.41 0.76
C VAL A 97 9.30 15.76 0.19
N ASP A 98 10.14 16.36 -0.63
CA ASP A 98 9.78 17.48 -1.51
C ASP A 98 9.46 16.94 -2.91
N TYR A 99 8.18 16.59 -3.13
CA TYR A 99 7.77 15.90 -4.36
C TYR A 99 8.02 16.69 -5.63
N GLU A 100 7.94 18.03 -5.60
CA GLU A 100 8.28 18.86 -6.75
C GLU A 100 9.74 18.70 -7.17
N LYS A 101 10.66 18.75 -6.19
CA LYS A 101 12.09 18.54 -6.43
C LYS A 101 12.41 17.10 -6.85
N ILE A 102 11.74 16.12 -6.23
CA ILE A 102 11.84 14.71 -6.63
C ILE A 102 11.42 14.54 -8.08
N TYR A 103 10.26 15.05 -8.47
CA TYR A 103 9.77 14.96 -9.85
C TYR A 103 10.79 15.52 -10.83
N ASN A 104 11.19 16.78 -10.63
CA ASN A 104 12.10 17.48 -11.54
C ASN A 104 13.49 16.82 -11.65
N SER A 105 14.02 16.33 -10.54
CA SER A 105 15.36 15.74 -10.48
C SER A 105 15.37 14.28 -10.97
N ARG A 106 14.49 13.43 -10.44
CA ARG A 106 14.52 11.98 -10.73
C ARG A 106 14.19 11.65 -12.17
N PHE A 107 13.16 12.27 -12.75
CA PHE A 107 12.79 11.96 -14.14
C PHE A 107 13.89 12.37 -15.13
N ARG A 108 14.60 13.45 -14.86
CA ARG A 108 15.78 13.85 -15.64
C ARG A 108 16.88 12.79 -15.59
N LEU A 109 17.15 12.26 -14.39
CA LEU A 109 18.18 11.23 -14.19
C LEU A 109 17.77 9.88 -14.78
N LEU A 110 16.52 9.48 -14.59
CA LEU A 110 15.97 8.26 -15.19
C LEU A 110 16.06 8.31 -16.73
N ARG A 111 15.81 9.48 -17.33
CA ARG A 111 15.93 9.68 -18.76
C ARG A 111 17.41 9.58 -19.22
N LYS A 112 18.34 10.19 -18.49
CA LYS A 112 19.79 10.04 -18.78
C LYS A 112 20.22 8.57 -18.66
N ALA A 113 19.76 7.86 -17.63
CA ALA A 113 20.05 6.43 -17.48
C ALA A 113 19.48 5.60 -18.65
N PHE A 114 18.25 5.89 -19.10
CA PHE A 114 17.65 5.25 -20.26
C PHE A 114 18.44 5.49 -21.55
N GLU A 115 18.96 6.70 -21.77
CA GLU A 115 19.79 7.03 -22.95
C GLU A 115 21.12 6.30 -22.95
N ASN A 116 21.65 5.92 -21.80
CA ASN A 116 22.87 5.16 -21.64
C ASN A 116 22.66 3.64 -21.58
N TYR A 117 21.39 3.19 -21.50
CA TYR A 117 21.04 1.78 -21.39
C TYR A 117 20.74 1.17 -22.75
N ASP A 118 21.30 0.00 -23.04
CA ASP A 118 21.07 -0.73 -24.29
C ASP A 118 19.85 -1.67 -24.17
N CYS A 119 18.68 -1.13 -24.44
CA CYS A 119 17.42 -1.88 -24.46
C CYS A 119 17.37 -2.96 -25.55
N GLU A 120 18.16 -2.82 -26.64
CA GLU A 120 18.08 -3.73 -27.79
C GLU A 120 18.81 -5.05 -27.53
N THR A 121 19.92 -5.00 -26.78
CA THR A 121 20.72 -6.19 -26.49
C THR A 121 20.35 -6.89 -25.19
N ASP A 122 19.74 -6.18 -24.23
CA ASP A 122 19.37 -6.78 -22.96
C ASP A 122 18.20 -7.76 -23.09
N GLN A 123 18.50 -9.05 -22.85
CA GLN A 123 17.53 -10.14 -22.95
C GLN A 123 16.51 -10.12 -21.79
N GLU A 124 16.91 -9.68 -20.59
CA GLU A 124 15.99 -9.57 -19.44
C GLU A 124 14.96 -8.48 -19.68
N TYR A 125 15.39 -7.32 -20.19
CA TYR A 125 14.50 -6.24 -20.57
C TYR A 125 13.47 -6.70 -21.64
N ARG A 126 13.93 -7.31 -22.73
CA ARG A 126 13.04 -7.79 -23.78
C ARG A 126 12.06 -8.86 -23.30
N LYS A 127 12.52 -9.74 -22.42
CA LYS A 127 11.68 -10.75 -21.79
C LYS A 127 10.61 -10.07 -20.93
N PHE A 128 10.99 -9.12 -20.08
CA PHE A 128 10.08 -8.36 -19.24
C PHE A 128 8.99 -7.66 -20.05
N VAL A 129 9.37 -6.92 -21.10
CA VAL A 129 8.42 -6.21 -21.97
C VAL A 129 7.44 -7.19 -22.61
N LYS A 130 7.90 -8.33 -23.10
CA LYS A 130 7.06 -9.37 -23.72
C LYS A 130 6.08 -9.99 -22.71
N GLU A 131 6.55 -10.33 -21.51
CA GLU A 131 5.73 -10.99 -20.48
C GLU A 131 4.68 -10.06 -19.87
N ASN A 132 4.90 -8.74 -19.92
CA ASN A 132 4.03 -7.72 -19.37
C ASN A 132 3.26 -6.93 -20.44
N ALA A 133 3.33 -7.30 -21.72
CA ALA A 133 2.74 -6.59 -22.83
C ALA A 133 1.25 -6.25 -22.62
N ALA A 134 0.49 -7.13 -21.95
CA ALA A 134 -0.94 -7.01 -21.73
C ALA A 134 -1.39 -5.74 -20.94
N TRP A 135 -0.48 -5.13 -20.19
CA TRP A 135 -0.74 -3.87 -19.49
C TRP A 135 0.30 -2.80 -19.83
N LEU A 136 1.55 -3.21 -20.07
CA LEU A 136 2.68 -2.30 -20.26
C LEU A 136 2.56 -1.49 -21.55
N GLU A 137 2.02 -2.09 -22.61
CA GLU A 137 1.81 -1.39 -23.89
C GLU A 137 0.82 -0.24 -23.76
N ASP A 138 -0.28 -0.44 -23.03
CA ASP A 138 -1.26 0.60 -22.83
C ASP A 138 -0.78 1.65 -21.82
N TYR A 139 -0.14 1.22 -20.73
CA TYR A 139 0.43 2.15 -19.73
C TYR A 139 1.51 3.05 -20.32
N SER A 140 2.48 2.50 -21.03
CA SER A 140 3.58 3.28 -21.60
C SER A 140 3.11 4.26 -22.68
N LEU A 141 2.15 3.86 -23.50
CA LEU A 141 1.53 4.75 -24.49
C LEU A 141 0.67 5.84 -23.80
N TYR A 142 -0.13 5.47 -22.79
CA TYR A 142 -0.91 6.42 -21.99
C TYR A 142 -0.03 7.52 -21.41
N MET A 143 1.06 7.15 -20.77
CA MET A 143 2.00 8.10 -20.16
C MET A 143 2.68 8.99 -21.23
N ALA A 144 3.11 8.41 -22.34
CA ALA A 144 3.72 9.17 -23.44
C ALA A 144 2.75 10.19 -24.06
N ILE A 145 1.48 9.83 -24.25
CA ILE A 145 0.44 10.76 -24.72
C ILE A 145 0.19 11.84 -23.67
N LYS A 146 0.02 11.45 -22.41
CA LYS A 146 -0.24 12.36 -21.28
C LYS A 146 0.85 13.42 -21.15
N ASP A 147 2.13 13.03 -21.22
CA ASP A 147 3.26 13.96 -21.22
C ASP A 147 3.19 14.94 -22.41
N SER A 148 2.87 14.44 -23.59
CA SER A 148 2.78 15.26 -24.81
C SER A 148 1.64 16.29 -24.74
N LEU A 149 0.67 16.08 -23.86
CA LEU A 149 -0.48 16.94 -23.63
C LEU A 149 -0.41 17.68 -22.28
N ASN A 150 0.80 17.86 -21.73
CA ASN A 150 1.06 18.59 -20.48
C ASN A 150 0.31 18.02 -19.26
N GLY A 151 0.10 16.71 -19.21
CA GLY A 151 -0.48 16.01 -18.07
C GLY A 151 -1.99 16.12 -17.92
N ILE A 152 -2.72 16.69 -18.89
CA ILE A 152 -4.19 16.76 -18.82
C ILE A 152 -4.82 15.37 -18.73
N SER A 153 -5.99 15.27 -18.12
CA SER A 153 -6.73 14.01 -17.99
C SER A 153 -7.12 13.45 -19.36
N TRP A 154 -7.11 12.12 -19.48
CA TRP A 154 -7.43 11.43 -20.74
C TRP A 154 -8.84 11.76 -21.25
N ILE A 155 -9.76 12.15 -20.39
CA ILE A 155 -11.12 12.54 -20.79
C ILE A 155 -11.13 13.82 -21.63
N GLU A 156 -10.10 14.65 -21.45
CA GLU A 156 -9.90 15.91 -22.18
C GLU A 156 -9.06 15.74 -23.46
N TRP A 157 -8.57 14.54 -23.74
CA TRP A 157 -7.77 14.28 -24.93
C TRP A 157 -8.60 14.42 -26.23
N PRO A 158 -7.95 14.63 -27.37
CA PRO A 158 -8.61 14.55 -28.67
C PRO A 158 -9.45 13.28 -28.80
N THR A 159 -10.62 13.41 -29.41
CA THR A 159 -11.65 12.35 -29.46
C THR A 159 -11.10 11.00 -29.94
N GLU A 160 -10.25 11.02 -30.96
CA GLU A 160 -9.62 9.83 -31.55
C GLU A 160 -8.68 9.10 -30.55
N LEU A 161 -8.03 9.85 -29.66
CA LEU A 161 -7.17 9.30 -28.61
C LEU A 161 -8.00 8.85 -27.39
N LYS A 162 -8.98 9.65 -26.98
CA LYS A 162 -9.92 9.31 -25.92
C LYS A 162 -10.65 8.01 -26.24
N ASN A 163 -11.15 7.85 -27.46
CA ASN A 163 -11.90 6.68 -27.92
C ASN A 163 -11.00 5.54 -28.43
N ARG A 164 -9.67 5.69 -28.30
CA ARG A 164 -8.70 4.66 -28.65
C ARG A 164 -8.81 4.19 -30.12
N GLU A 165 -9.02 5.11 -31.05
CA GLU A 165 -9.07 4.77 -32.47
C GLU A 165 -7.74 4.14 -32.93
N LYS A 166 -7.82 2.97 -33.53
CA LYS A 166 -6.65 2.16 -33.90
C LYS A 166 -5.60 2.93 -34.70
N ALA A 167 -6.04 3.73 -35.67
CA ALA A 167 -5.15 4.52 -36.52
C ALA A 167 -4.42 5.60 -35.70
N ALA A 168 -5.14 6.32 -34.84
CA ALA A 168 -4.56 7.35 -33.98
C ALA A 168 -3.57 6.75 -32.97
N LEU A 169 -3.89 5.60 -32.37
CA LEU A 169 -2.96 4.91 -31.46
C LEU A 169 -1.71 4.42 -32.19
N ALA A 170 -1.83 3.89 -33.40
CA ALA A 170 -0.68 3.45 -34.20
C ALA A 170 0.24 4.63 -34.54
N GLU A 171 -0.31 5.76 -34.98
CA GLU A 171 0.44 7.00 -35.22
C GLU A 171 1.20 7.45 -33.96
N LYS A 172 0.52 7.46 -32.79
CA LYS A 172 1.15 7.91 -31.55
C LYS A 172 2.23 6.93 -31.06
N ARG A 173 2.06 5.63 -31.22
CA ARG A 173 3.10 4.64 -30.91
C ARG A 173 4.37 4.84 -31.74
N GLU A 174 4.21 5.11 -33.03
CA GLU A 174 5.35 5.42 -33.89
C GLU A 174 6.00 6.76 -33.50
N LYS A 175 5.20 7.80 -33.37
CA LYS A 175 5.67 9.14 -33.02
C LYS A 175 6.39 9.21 -31.68
N PHE A 176 5.88 8.50 -30.67
CA PHE A 176 6.39 8.51 -29.29
C PHE A 176 7.18 7.24 -28.93
N ALA A 177 7.75 6.55 -29.90
CA ALA A 177 8.46 5.29 -29.65
C ALA A 177 9.56 5.40 -28.59
N LYS A 178 10.29 6.54 -28.55
CA LYS A 178 11.32 6.79 -27.55
C LYS A 178 10.70 6.97 -26.13
N GLU A 179 9.62 7.71 -26.01
CA GLU A 179 8.89 7.95 -24.76
C GLU A 179 8.25 6.66 -24.23
N VAL A 180 7.62 5.88 -25.11
CA VAL A 180 7.10 4.54 -24.78
C VAL A 180 8.23 3.64 -24.26
N GLY A 181 9.38 3.62 -24.94
CA GLY A 181 10.56 2.89 -24.49
C GLY A 181 11.06 3.35 -23.12
N PHE A 182 11.04 4.65 -22.86
CA PHE A 182 11.42 5.20 -21.56
C PHE A 182 10.50 4.72 -20.41
N TYR A 183 9.19 4.69 -20.63
CA TYR A 183 8.25 4.16 -19.63
C TYR A 183 8.40 2.65 -19.44
N CYS A 184 8.64 1.89 -20.52
CA CYS A 184 8.98 0.47 -20.41
C CYS A 184 10.26 0.23 -19.61
N PHE A 185 11.30 1.04 -19.82
CA PHE A 185 12.55 0.97 -19.07
C PHE A 185 12.36 1.25 -17.58
N GLN A 186 11.60 2.29 -17.23
CA GLN A 186 11.29 2.57 -15.82
C GLN A 186 10.62 1.38 -15.15
N GLN A 187 9.62 0.77 -15.81
CA GLN A 187 8.92 -0.38 -15.26
C GLN A 187 9.85 -1.59 -15.12
N PHE A 188 10.69 -1.86 -16.10
CA PHE A 188 11.70 -2.92 -15.99
C PHE A 188 12.61 -2.71 -14.78
N CYS A 189 13.16 -1.52 -14.61
CA CYS A 189 14.05 -1.21 -13.48
C CYS A 189 13.34 -1.33 -12.13
N PHE A 190 12.09 -0.84 -12.04
CA PHE A 190 11.27 -0.98 -10.84
C PHE A 190 11.08 -2.45 -10.47
N PHE A 191 10.58 -3.26 -11.40
CA PHE A 191 10.30 -4.67 -11.11
C PHE A 191 11.55 -5.48 -10.84
N LYS A 192 12.66 -5.20 -11.52
CA LYS A 192 13.97 -5.84 -11.27
C LYS A 192 14.43 -5.58 -9.83
N GLN A 193 14.43 -4.32 -9.40
CA GLN A 193 14.90 -3.94 -8.06
C GLN A 193 13.94 -4.38 -6.97
N TRP A 194 12.61 -4.23 -7.17
CA TRP A 194 11.62 -4.68 -6.21
C TRP A 194 11.66 -6.20 -5.99
N THR A 195 11.74 -6.98 -7.07
CA THR A 195 11.83 -8.44 -6.98
C THR A 195 13.07 -8.89 -6.21
N ALA A 196 14.20 -8.21 -6.43
CA ALA A 196 15.43 -8.49 -5.69
C ALA A 196 15.28 -8.18 -4.20
N LEU A 197 14.71 -7.03 -3.83
CA LEU A 197 14.47 -6.64 -2.44
C LEU A 197 13.48 -7.59 -1.76
N LYS A 198 12.37 -7.94 -2.42
CA LYS A 198 11.39 -8.90 -1.89
C LYS A 198 12.01 -10.27 -1.66
N ALA A 199 12.78 -10.78 -2.62
CA ALA A 199 13.47 -12.05 -2.48
C ALA A 199 14.47 -12.02 -1.30
N TYR A 200 15.19 -10.91 -1.11
CA TYR A 200 16.07 -10.73 0.04
C TYR A 200 15.30 -10.75 1.36
N ALA A 201 14.17 -10.03 1.44
CA ALA A 201 13.32 -10.01 2.62
C ALA A 201 12.80 -11.42 2.96
N ASN A 202 12.28 -12.15 1.95
CA ASN A 202 11.79 -13.51 2.14
C ASN A 202 12.92 -14.46 2.60
N ALA A 203 14.13 -14.33 2.08
CA ALA A 203 15.30 -15.09 2.51
C ALA A 203 15.69 -14.82 3.98
N LYS A 204 15.33 -13.65 4.52
CA LYS A 204 15.49 -13.28 5.94
C LYS A 204 14.27 -13.64 6.79
N GLY A 205 13.28 -14.32 6.23
CA GLY A 205 12.04 -14.68 6.90
C GLY A 205 11.04 -13.52 7.05
N VAL A 206 11.25 -12.40 6.35
CA VAL A 206 10.35 -11.24 6.34
C VAL A 206 9.45 -11.30 5.10
N GLU A 207 8.15 -11.20 5.30
CA GLU A 207 7.12 -11.16 4.26
C GLU A 207 6.59 -9.75 4.04
N MET A 208 6.28 -9.41 2.80
CA MET A 208 5.75 -8.11 2.41
C MET A 208 4.22 -8.11 2.49
N ILE A 209 3.64 -7.26 3.33
CA ILE A 209 2.23 -6.92 3.27
C ILE A 209 2.09 -5.70 2.35
N GLY A 210 1.54 -5.91 1.16
CA GLY A 210 1.20 -4.84 0.25
C GLY A 210 -0.18 -4.28 0.52
N ASP A 211 -0.49 -3.16 -0.12
CA ASP A 211 -1.78 -2.49 0.01
C ASP A 211 -2.32 -2.13 -1.38
N ILE A 212 -3.61 -2.31 -1.60
CA ILE A 212 -4.28 -1.92 -2.85
C ILE A 212 -5.61 -1.25 -2.54
N PRO A 213 -5.91 -0.10 -3.16
CA PRO A 213 -7.27 0.44 -3.10
C PRO A 213 -8.22 -0.46 -3.90
N ILE A 214 -9.48 -0.58 -3.45
CA ILE A 214 -10.50 -1.28 -4.23
C ILE A 214 -10.65 -0.64 -5.62
N TYR A 215 -10.74 0.69 -5.69
CA TYR A 215 -10.95 1.42 -6.93
C TYR A 215 -9.64 1.76 -7.65
N VAL A 216 -9.77 2.16 -8.92
CA VAL A 216 -8.69 2.77 -9.71
C VAL A 216 -8.90 4.28 -9.77
N ALA A 217 -7.84 5.04 -10.08
CA ALA A 217 -8.03 6.46 -10.38
C ALA A 217 -8.76 6.62 -11.72
N PHE A 218 -9.64 7.64 -11.81
CA PHE A 218 -10.30 7.95 -13.08
C PHE A 218 -9.27 8.32 -14.16
N ASP A 219 -8.29 9.15 -13.81
CA ASP A 219 -7.20 9.51 -14.69
C ASP A 219 -6.08 8.46 -14.63
N SER A 220 -6.36 7.29 -15.21
CA SER A 220 -5.45 6.14 -15.24
C SER A 220 -5.45 5.43 -16.59
N ALA A 221 -4.37 4.71 -16.86
CA ALA A 221 -4.28 3.82 -18.00
C ALA A 221 -5.34 2.72 -17.96
N ASP A 222 -5.72 2.25 -16.76
CA ASP A 222 -6.76 1.23 -16.60
C ASP A 222 -8.13 1.72 -17.09
N ALA A 223 -8.54 2.91 -16.65
CA ALA A 223 -9.82 3.50 -17.04
C ALA A 223 -9.85 3.88 -18.53
N TRP A 224 -8.73 4.39 -19.06
CA TRP A 224 -8.61 4.71 -20.49
C TRP A 224 -8.55 3.47 -21.38
N ALA A 225 -7.81 2.44 -20.94
CA ALA A 225 -7.57 1.26 -21.78
C ALA A 225 -8.79 0.33 -21.87
N GLN A 226 -9.57 0.23 -20.80
CA GLN A 226 -10.69 -0.69 -20.67
C GLN A 226 -11.91 0.00 -20.02
N PRO A 227 -12.50 1.02 -20.68
CA PRO A 227 -13.62 1.79 -20.11
C PRO A 227 -14.85 0.92 -19.83
N GLU A 228 -15.02 -0.20 -20.52
CA GLU A 228 -16.10 -1.17 -20.31
C GLU A 228 -16.09 -1.86 -18.94
N LEU A 229 -15.00 -1.72 -18.18
CA LEU A 229 -14.92 -2.20 -16.80
C LEU A 229 -15.67 -1.32 -15.79
N PHE A 230 -16.06 -0.12 -16.22
CA PHE A 230 -16.56 0.93 -15.34
C PHE A 230 -17.95 1.41 -15.76
N GLN A 231 -18.68 2.02 -14.84
CA GLN A 231 -19.98 2.65 -15.09
C GLN A 231 -19.81 4.00 -15.81
N PHE A 232 -19.46 3.93 -17.07
CA PHE A 232 -19.32 5.09 -17.95
C PHE A 232 -20.50 5.20 -18.92
N ASP A 233 -20.82 6.41 -19.32
CA ASP A 233 -21.75 6.69 -20.41
C ASP A 233 -21.05 6.52 -21.79
N LYS A 234 -21.75 6.86 -22.87
CA LYS A 234 -21.24 6.71 -24.25
C LYS A 234 -20.07 7.63 -24.56
N GLU A 235 -19.90 8.72 -23.83
CA GLU A 235 -18.82 9.69 -23.93
C GLU A 235 -17.65 9.36 -22.98
N ASN A 236 -17.69 8.21 -22.31
CA ASN A 236 -16.76 7.79 -21.26
C ASN A 236 -16.77 8.70 -20.01
N ILE A 237 -17.89 9.37 -19.75
CA ILE A 237 -18.09 10.13 -18.53
C ILE A 237 -18.61 9.19 -17.43
N PRO A 238 -18.10 9.24 -16.20
CA PRO A 238 -18.65 8.46 -15.09
C PRO A 238 -20.14 8.78 -14.86
N ILE A 239 -20.96 7.75 -14.66
CA ILE A 239 -22.36 7.93 -14.23
C ILE A 239 -22.38 8.27 -12.75
N GLY A 240 -21.61 7.54 -11.98
CA GLY A 240 -21.37 7.76 -10.57
C GLY A 240 -19.90 7.57 -10.20
N VAL A 241 -19.52 8.09 -9.06
CA VAL A 241 -18.16 7.96 -8.51
C VAL A 241 -18.20 7.47 -7.07
N ALA A 242 -17.11 6.85 -6.65
CA ALA A 242 -16.96 6.28 -5.32
C ALA A 242 -16.77 7.36 -4.24
N GLY A 243 -17.21 7.01 -3.04
CA GLY A 243 -17.00 7.78 -1.83
C GLY A 243 -17.61 7.09 -0.61
N CYS A 244 -17.78 7.84 0.47
CA CYS A 244 -18.48 7.42 1.68
C CYS A 244 -19.56 8.43 2.05
N PRO A 245 -20.69 7.98 2.63
CA PRO A 245 -21.75 8.88 3.08
C PRO A 245 -21.26 9.78 4.22
N PRO A 246 -22.02 10.86 4.53
CA PRO A 246 -21.83 11.62 5.76
C PRO A 246 -21.84 10.73 7.01
N ASP A 247 -20.87 10.99 7.90
CA ASP A 247 -20.71 10.28 9.16
C ASP A 247 -20.24 11.23 10.27
N ALA A 248 -19.88 10.67 11.43
CA ALA A 248 -19.38 11.46 12.56
C ALA A 248 -18.03 12.17 12.29
N PHE A 249 -17.26 11.71 11.28
CA PHE A 249 -15.96 12.27 10.92
C PHE A 249 -16.04 13.29 9.79
N SER A 250 -17.06 13.17 8.92
CA SER A 250 -17.28 14.09 7.79
C SER A 250 -18.75 14.40 7.60
N ALA A 251 -19.16 15.61 7.93
CA ALA A 251 -20.56 16.06 7.81
C ALA A 251 -21.11 16.04 6.37
N THR A 252 -20.24 16.10 5.35
CA THR A 252 -20.59 16.04 3.92
C THR A 252 -20.19 14.72 3.26
N GLY A 253 -19.69 13.75 4.04
CA GLY A 253 -19.12 12.52 3.55
C GLY A 253 -17.77 12.73 2.85
N GLN A 254 -17.28 11.69 2.18
CA GLN A 254 -16.03 11.72 1.44
C GLN A 254 -16.30 11.43 -0.03
N LEU A 255 -15.95 12.37 -0.89
CA LEU A 255 -16.00 12.23 -2.35
C LEU A 255 -14.60 11.84 -2.85
N TRP A 256 -14.41 10.57 -3.22
CA TRP A 256 -13.10 10.08 -3.70
C TRP A 256 -12.91 10.29 -5.19
N GLY A 257 -13.99 10.32 -5.96
CA GLY A 257 -13.96 10.60 -7.41
C GLY A 257 -13.50 9.43 -8.29
N ASN A 258 -13.24 8.26 -7.71
CA ASN A 258 -12.87 7.05 -8.46
C ASN A 258 -14.07 6.53 -9.25
N PRO A 259 -13.90 6.00 -10.48
CA PRO A 259 -14.98 5.38 -11.23
C PRO A 259 -15.47 4.11 -10.55
N LEU A 260 -16.76 3.86 -10.62
CA LEU A 260 -17.40 2.66 -10.12
C LEU A 260 -17.29 1.54 -11.16
N TYR A 261 -17.11 0.29 -10.69
CA TYR A 261 -17.03 -0.87 -11.58
C TYR A 261 -18.41 -1.24 -12.13
N ASP A 262 -18.47 -1.64 -13.40
CA ASP A 262 -19.59 -2.37 -13.98
C ASP A 262 -19.49 -3.85 -13.57
N TRP A 263 -20.06 -4.19 -12.41
CA TRP A 263 -20.00 -5.54 -11.86
C TRP A 263 -20.71 -6.59 -12.72
N GLU A 264 -21.71 -6.19 -13.51
CA GLU A 264 -22.37 -7.10 -14.47
C GLU A 264 -21.42 -7.47 -15.61
N TYR A 265 -20.66 -6.51 -16.14
CA TYR A 265 -19.64 -6.78 -17.13
C TYR A 265 -18.50 -7.64 -16.56
N HIS A 266 -18.04 -7.34 -15.33
CA HIS A 266 -17.04 -8.17 -14.66
C HIS A 266 -17.51 -9.61 -14.46
N LYS A 267 -18.75 -9.82 -14.03
CA LYS A 267 -19.34 -11.14 -13.87
C LYS A 267 -19.44 -11.88 -15.20
N LYS A 268 -19.92 -11.20 -16.24
CA LYS A 268 -20.03 -11.74 -17.60
C LYS A 268 -18.69 -12.19 -18.17
N THR A 269 -17.60 -11.49 -17.85
CA THR A 269 -16.22 -11.83 -18.28
C THR A 269 -15.51 -12.75 -17.29
N GLY A 270 -16.21 -13.31 -16.30
CA GLY A 270 -15.64 -14.20 -15.29
C GLY A 270 -14.61 -13.53 -14.39
N TYR A 271 -14.75 -12.22 -14.16
CA TYR A 271 -13.85 -11.39 -13.36
C TYR A 271 -12.39 -11.38 -13.88
N ALA A 272 -12.19 -11.54 -15.19
CA ALA A 272 -10.86 -11.71 -15.78
C ALA A 272 -9.89 -10.58 -15.44
N TRP A 273 -10.36 -9.33 -15.37
CA TRP A 273 -9.51 -8.19 -15.02
C TRP A 273 -9.06 -8.27 -13.54
N TRP A 274 -9.97 -8.58 -12.61
CA TRP A 274 -9.65 -8.75 -11.19
C TRP A 274 -8.70 -9.93 -10.94
N ILE A 275 -8.86 -11.03 -11.69
CA ILE A 275 -7.92 -12.16 -11.65
C ILE A 275 -6.52 -11.71 -12.07
N ARG A 276 -6.39 -10.93 -13.14
CA ARG A 276 -5.08 -10.40 -13.56
C ARG A 276 -4.50 -9.42 -12.52
N ARG A 277 -5.34 -8.53 -11.96
CA ARG A 277 -4.93 -7.58 -10.92
C ARG A 277 -4.38 -8.32 -9.69
N MET A 278 -5.13 -9.26 -9.16
CA MET A 278 -4.71 -10.04 -7.99
C MET A 278 -3.49 -10.93 -8.29
N ALA A 279 -3.42 -11.54 -9.46
CA ALA A 279 -2.23 -12.29 -9.88
C ALA A 279 -0.97 -11.41 -9.92
N ASN A 280 -1.09 -10.15 -10.34
CA ASN A 280 0.02 -9.19 -10.28
C ASN A 280 0.37 -8.82 -8.82
N CYS A 281 -0.63 -8.57 -7.98
CA CYS A 281 -0.40 -8.29 -6.56
C CYS A 281 0.33 -9.45 -5.85
N MET A 282 -0.03 -10.69 -6.13
CA MET A 282 0.63 -11.88 -5.56
C MET A 282 2.09 -12.05 -6.00
N LYS A 283 2.50 -11.46 -7.14
CA LYS A 283 3.92 -11.39 -7.53
C LYS A 283 4.66 -10.32 -6.71
N LEU A 284 3.99 -9.20 -6.48
CA LEU A 284 4.58 -8.07 -5.75
C LEU A 284 4.64 -8.30 -4.24
N TYR A 285 3.64 -8.94 -3.66
CA TYR A 285 3.44 -9.06 -2.21
C TYR A 285 3.28 -10.51 -1.78
N ASP A 286 3.52 -10.79 -0.51
CA ASP A 286 3.24 -12.09 0.11
C ASP A 286 1.83 -12.11 0.70
N VAL A 287 1.38 -10.96 1.22
CA VAL A 287 0.04 -10.71 1.76
C VAL A 287 -0.50 -9.42 1.13
N VAL A 288 -1.77 -9.37 0.80
CA VAL A 288 -2.41 -8.20 0.18
C VAL A 288 -3.48 -7.63 1.10
N ARG A 289 -3.29 -6.41 1.62
CA ARG A 289 -4.38 -5.65 2.23
C ARG A 289 -5.23 -5.04 1.12
N ILE A 290 -6.53 -5.29 1.15
CA ILE A 290 -7.47 -4.63 0.26
C ILE A 290 -8.18 -3.54 1.05
N ASP A 291 -7.90 -2.29 0.63
CA ASP A 291 -8.51 -1.10 1.20
C ASP A 291 -9.98 -1.00 0.80
N HIS A 292 -10.83 -0.57 1.74
CA HIS A 292 -12.28 -0.45 1.58
C HIS A 292 -12.97 -1.76 1.15
N PHE A 293 -12.66 -2.87 1.83
CA PHE A 293 -13.16 -4.21 1.49
C PHE A 293 -14.71 -4.30 1.48
N ARG A 294 -15.39 -3.51 2.33
CA ARG A 294 -16.85 -3.44 2.34
C ARG A 294 -17.47 -3.11 0.98
N GLY A 295 -16.74 -2.37 0.11
CA GLY A 295 -17.20 -2.01 -1.23
C GLY A 295 -17.47 -3.18 -2.16
N PHE A 296 -17.06 -4.40 -1.80
CA PHE A 296 -17.45 -5.62 -2.52
C PHE A 296 -18.83 -6.14 -2.11
N ASP A 297 -19.35 -5.81 -0.92
CA ASP A 297 -20.73 -6.09 -0.53
C ASP A 297 -21.65 -4.97 -1.01
N GLU A 298 -21.40 -3.76 -0.53
CA GLU A 298 -22.11 -2.55 -0.92
C GLU A 298 -21.14 -1.39 -1.08
N TYR A 299 -21.24 -0.68 -2.19
CA TYR A 299 -20.46 0.51 -2.46
C TYR A 299 -21.36 1.74 -2.54
N TYR A 300 -20.79 2.90 -2.15
CA TYR A 300 -21.52 4.16 -2.15
C TYR A 300 -21.30 4.90 -3.47
N SER A 301 -22.37 5.08 -4.23
CA SER A 301 -22.42 5.73 -5.54
C SER A 301 -22.86 7.16 -5.40
N ILE A 302 -22.00 8.10 -5.81
CA ILE A 302 -22.26 9.54 -5.77
C ILE A 302 -22.45 10.01 -7.23
N PRO A 303 -23.51 10.74 -7.59
CA PRO A 303 -23.69 11.25 -8.95
C PRO A 303 -22.44 12.04 -9.40
N TYR A 304 -21.96 11.74 -10.62
CA TYR A 304 -20.80 12.46 -11.15
C TYR A 304 -21.10 13.94 -11.32
N GLY A 305 -20.21 14.80 -10.83
CA GLY A 305 -20.36 16.25 -10.85
C GLY A 305 -20.84 16.85 -9.53
N ASP A 306 -21.31 16.03 -8.59
CA ASP A 306 -21.61 16.50 -7.23
C ASP A 306 -20.33 16.95 -6.52
N LYS A 307 -20.46 17.92 -5.63
CA LYS A 307 -19.32 18.49 -4.89
C LYS A 307 -19.11 17.85 -3.52
N THR A 308 -20.10 17.10 -3.04
CA THR A 308 -20.10 16.43 -1.75
C THR A 308 -20.71 15.04 -1.90
N ALA A 309 -20.56 14.20 -0.88
CA ALA A 309 -21.10 12.84 -0.87
C ALA A 309 -22.53 12.76 -0.29
N GLU A 310 -23.20 13.87 0.00
CA GLU A 310 -24.47 13.90 0.71
C GLU A 310 -25.63 13.23 -0.04
N PHE A 311 -25.59 13.22 -1.38
CA PHE A 311 -26.69 12.76 -2.23
C PHE A 311 -26.42 11.41 -2.90
N GLY A 312 -25.41 10.68 -2.43
CA GLY A 312 -25.12 9.35 -2.91
C GLY A 312 -26.13 8.30 -2.38
N HIS A 313 -25.99 7.08 -2.90
CA HIS A 313 -26.79 5.93 -2.47
C HIS A 313 -25.96 4.65 -2.50
N TRP A 314 -26.41 3.64 -1.75
CA TRP A 314 -25.74 2.34 -1.71
C TRP A 314 -26.20 1.46 -2.88
N GLU A 315 -25.23 0.80 -3.51
CA GLU A 315 -25.42 -0.20 -4.56
C GLU A 315 -24.75 -1.52 -4.17
N LYS A 316 -25.28 -2.64 -4.67
CA LYS A 316 -24.74 -3.97 -4.38
C LYS A 316 -23.46 -4.24 -5.20
N GLY A 317 -22.43 -4.72 -4.49
CA GLY A 317 -21.20 -5.21 -5.08
C GLY A 317 -21.30 -6.68 -5.53
N PRO A 318 -20.19 -7.27 -5.97
CA PRO A 318 -20.12 -8.65 -6.46
C PRO A 318 -20.18 -9.70 -5.34
N GLY A 319 -20.00 -9.29 -4.08
CA GLY A 319 -19.92 -10.17 -2.93
C GLY A 319 -18.90 -11.29 -3.09
N MET A 320 -19.20 -12.45 -2.54
CA MET A 320 -18.35 -13.64 -2.59
C MET A 320 -18.17 -14.24 -3.99
N ASP A 321 -18.98 -13.87 -4.99
CA ASP A 321 -18.81 -14.36 -6.37
C ASP A 321 -17.42 -14.03 -6.92
N LEU A 322 -16.92 -12.80 -6.64
CA LEU A 322 -15.57 -12.38 -7.01
C LEU A 322 -14.51 -13.25 -6.32
N PHE A 323 -14.58 -13.41 -5.01
CA PHE A 323 -13.56 -14.13 -4.24
C PHE A 323 -13.51 -15.61 -4.59
N ARG A 324 -14.66 -16.24 -4.84
CA ARG A 324 -14.72 -17.62 -5.37
C ARG A 324 -14.09 -17.74 -6.76
N ALA A 325 -14.26 -16.73 -7.62
CA ALA A 325 -13.61 -16.70 -8.93
C ALA A 325 -12.08 -16.51 -8.79
N LEU A 326 -11.63 -15.64 -7.89
CA LEU A 326 -10.21 -15.43 -7.60
C LEU A 326 -9.57 -16.73 -7.06
N GLU A 327 -10.16 -17.34 -6.04
CA GLU A 327 -9.63 -18.57 -5.44
C GLU A 327 -9.58 -19.74 -6.45
N LYS A 328 -10.62 -19.88 -7.28
CA LYS A 328 -10.66 -20.89 -8.35
C LYS A 328 -9.49 -20.76 -9.34
N ASN A 329 -9.07 -19.55 -9.66
CA ASN A 329 -8.06 -19.29 -10.69
C ASN A 329 -6.64 -19.14 -10.13
N LEU A 330 -6.50 -18.63 -8.89
CA LEU A 330 -5.21 -18.26 -8.30
C LEU A 330 -4.84 -19.15 -7.10
N GLY A 331 -5.74 -20.01 -6.63
CA GLY A 331 -5.57 -20.77 -5.41
C GLY A 331 -5.84 -19.92 -4.16
N LYS A 332 -5.38 -20.42 -3.02
CA LYS A 332 -5.59 -19.74 -1.74
C LYS A 332 -4.91 -18.37 -1.73
N LEU A 333 -5.68 -17.35 -1.37
CA LEU A 333 -5.20 -15.99 -1.24
C LEU A 333 -4.84 -15.69 0.22
N ASP A 334 -3.75 -14.97 0.44
CA ASP A 334 -3.46 -14.34 1.75
C ASP A 334 -3.82 -12.85 1.66
N VAL A 335 -5.06 -12.54 2.06
CA VAL A 335 -5.66 -11.21 1.98
C VAL A 335 -6.00 -10.73 3.39
N ILE A 336 -5.83 -9.43 3.64
CA ILE A 336 -6.35 -8.71 4.80
C ILE A 336 -7.50 -7.86 4.30
N ALA A 337 -8.68 -8.04 4.91
CA ALA A 337 -9.85 -7.23 4.61
C ALA A 337 -9.81 -5.94 5.47
N GLU A 338 -9.76 -4.78 4.82
CA GLU A 338 -10.00 -3.53 5.55
C GLU A 338 -11.51 -3.36 5.74
N ASP A 339 -11.96 -3.68 6.95
CA ASP A 339 -13.35 -3.71 7.41
C ASP A 339 -13.61 -2.64 8.49
N LEU A 340 -12.98 -1.48 8.37
CA LEU A 340 -13.14 -0.38 9.31
C LEU A 340 -14.41 0.44 9.03
N GLY A 341 -14.89 1.14 10.04
CA GLY A 341 -16.06 2.01 9.96
C GLY A 341 -17.38 1.32 10.35
N LEU A 342 -18.49 1.83 9.82
CA LEU A 342 -19.82 1.27 10.08
C LEU A 342 -20.05 0.03 9.22
N LEU A 343 -20.12 -1.13 9.86
CA LEU A 343 -20.35 -2.40 9.19
C LEU A 343 -21.82 -2.78 9.28
N THR A 344 -22.36 -3.29 8.18
CA THR A 344 -23.65 -3.98 8.13
C THR A 344 -23.48 -5.47 8.39
N ASP A 345 -24.54 -6.16 8.79
CA ASP A 345 -24.48 -7.61 9.01
C ASP A 345 -23.98 -8.36 7.77
N SER A 346 -24.37 -7.91 6.56
CA SER A 346 -23.93 -8.52 5.30
C SER A 346 -22.42 -8.37 5.04
N VAL A 347 -21.81 -7.25 5.44
CA VAL A 347 -20.35 -7.06 5.34
C VAL A 347 -19.63 -8.00 6.32
N ILE A 348 -20.15 -8.12 7.55
CA ILE A 348 -19.59 -9.02 8.56
C ILE A 348 -19.65 -10.47 8.06
N GLU A 349 -20.82 -10.91 7.57
CA GLU A 349 -21.00 -12.24 6.98
C GLU A 349 -20.06 -12.50 5.81
N MET A 350 -19.85 -11.50 4.92
CA MET A 350 -18.91 -11.61 3.80
C MET A 350 -17.46 -11.77 4.25
N VAL A 351 -17.02 -11.01 5.27
CA VAL A 351 -15.65 -11.14 5.83
C VAL A 351 -15.49 -12.52 6.49
N GLU A 352 -16.47 -12.98 7.25
CA GLU A 352 -16.45 -14.31 7.87
C GLU A 352 -16.41 -15.43 6.83
N GLU A 353 -17.26 -15.37 5.79
CA GLU A 353 -17.30 -16.36 4.70
C GLU A 353 -15.98 -16.39 3.92
N SER A 354 -15.36 -15.24 3.70
CA SER A 354 -14.07 -15.16 3.01
C SER A 354 -12.92 -15.83 3.79
N GLY A 355 -13.05 -15.91 5.12
CA GLY A 355 -12.00 -16.36 6.02
C GLY A 355 -10.81 -15.40 6.11
N PHE A 356 -10.90 -14.21 5.53
CA PHE A 356 -9.85 -13.22 5.60
C PHE A 356 -9.84 -12.52 6.98
N PRO A 357 -8.67 -12.23 7.57
CA PRO A 357 -8.61 -11.45 8.78
C PRO A 357 -9.09 -10.01 8.54
N GLY A 358 -10.03 -9.55 9.36
CA GLY A 358 -10.41 -8.15 9.46
C GLY A 358 -9.41 -7.35 10.29
N MET A 359 -9.51 -6.03 10.26
CA MET A 359 -8.61 -5.11 10.92
C MET A 359 -9.15 -4.65 12.28
N LYS A 360 -8.27 -4.52 13.26
CA LYS A 360 -8.55 -3.94 14.58
C LYS A 360 -7.57 -2.79 14.85
N VAL A 361 -8.08 -1.57 14.90
CA VAL A 361 -7.30 -0.35 15.18
C VAL A 361 -7.51 0.04 16.63
N LEU A 362 -6.48 -0.11 17.46
CA LEU A 362 -6.62 0.05 18.92
C LEU A 362 -6.94 1.50 19.33
N GLN A 363 -6.55 2.50 18.53
CA GLN A 363 -6.97 3.90 18.78
C GLN A 363 -8.49 4.09 18.75
N PHE A 364 -9.24 3.27 18.03
CA PHE A 364 -10.71 3.33 17.96
C PHE A 364 -11.41 2.69 19.18
N ALA A 365 -10.63 2.11 20.10
CA ALA A 365 -11.19 1.45 21.29
C ALA A 365 -11.60 2.41 22.41
N PHE A 366 -11.12 3.66 22.38
CA PHE A 366 -11.16 4.56 23.53
C PHE A 366 -11.93 5.84 23.20
N ASP A 367 -13.21 5.69 23.06
CA ASP A 367 -14.20 6.75 22.94
C ASP A 367 -15.16 6.73 24.14
N GLU A 368 -16.17 7.60 24.14
CA GLU A 368 -17.18 7.67 25.19
C GLU A 368 -17.97 6.37 25.39
N ASN A 369 -17.92 5.47 24.40
CA ASN A 369 -18.55 4.16 24.45
C ASN A 369 -17.56 3.10 24.96
N GLU A 370 -17.55 2.86 26.27
CA GLU A 370 -16.68 1.86 26.93
C GLU A 370 -16.92 0.41 26.45
N ASP A 371 -17.85 0.17 25.50
CA ASP A 371 -18.20 -1.13 24.94
C ASP A 371 -17.70 -1.34 23.49
N SER A 372 -16.58 -0.73 23.14
CA SER A 372 -16.02 -0.76 21.78
C SER A 372 -15.57 -2.16 21.34
N PRO A 373 -15.88 -2.59 20.10
CA PRO A 373 -15.40 -3.85 19.52
C PRO A 373 -13.88 -3.83 19.26
N TYR A 374 -13.24 -2.67 19.36
CA TYR A 374 -11.79 -2.51 19.22
C TYR A 374 -11.01 -2.71 20.52
N LEU A 375 -11.66 -3.02 21.64
CA LEU A 375 -11.00 -3.40 22.90
C LEU A 375 -10.36 -4.79 22.76
N THR A 376 -9.11 -4.95 23.16
CA THR A 376 -8.30 -6.16 22.89
C THR A 376 -8.88 -7.46 23.45
N HIS A 377 -9.68 -7.39 24.52
CA HIS A 377 -10.32 -8.56 25.12
C HIS A 377 -11.54 -9.07 24.33
N ARG A 378 -11.99 -8.31 23.30
CA ARG A 378 -13.10 -8.68 22.41
C ARG A 378 -12.64 -9.23 21.07
N TYR A 379 -11.32 -9.26 20.83
CA TYR A 379 -10.80 -9.72 19.55
C TYR A 379 -11.00 -11.23 19.35
N GLU A 380 -11.23 -11.59 18.12
CA GLU A 380 -11.07 -12.95 17.63
C GLU A 380 -9.63 -13.18 17.20
N ARG A 381 -9.24 -14.45 17.03
CA ARG A 381 -7.87 -14.78 16.62
C ARG A 381 -7.59 -14.37 15.18
N ASN A 382 -8.57 -14.63 14.28
CA ASN A 382 -8.44 -14.33 12.86
C ASN A 382 -8.62 -12.84 12.58
N CYS A 383 -7.75 -12.01 13.14
CA CYS A 383 -7.70 -10.58 12.85
C CYS A 383 -6.25 -10.07 12.85
N ILE A 384 -6.07 -8.88 12.31
CA ILE A 384 -4.83 -8.12 12.39
C ILE A 384 -5.04 -6.87 13.25
N VAL A 385 -4.20 -6.68 14.26
CA VAL A 385 -4.28 -5.53 15.16
C VAL A 385 -3.19 -4.50 14.85
N TYR A 386 -3.58 -3.24 14.89
CA TYR A 386 -2.73 -2.06 14.77
C TYR A 386 -2.87 -1.18 16.02
N THR A 387 -1.85 -0.42 16.39
CA THR A 387 -2.03 0.73 17.31
C THR A 387 -2.78 1.85 16.61
N GLY A 388 -2.40 2.17 15.40
CA GLY A 388 -3.02 3.03 14.40
C GLY A 388 -2.51 2.61 13.03
N THR A 389 -3.13 3.07 11.94
CA THR A 389 -2.69 2.86 10.55
C THR A 389 -1.94 4.08 10.02
N HIS A 390 -1.65 4.13 8.73
CA HIS A 390 -1.09 5.30 8.04
C HIS A 390 -2.05 6.49 7.98
N ASP A 391 -3.36 6.28 8.16
CA ASP A 391 -4.39 7.32 8.16
C ASP A 391 -4.64 7.92 9.55
N ASN A 392 -4.18 7.24 10.58
CA ASN A 392 -4.36 7.69 11.95
C ASN A 392 -3.28 8.69 12.37
N GLU A 393 -3.53 9.41 13.45
CA GLU A 393 -2.49 10.09 14.19
C GLU A 393 -1.44 9.09 14.67
N THR A 394 -0.20 9.54 14.89
CA THR A 394 0.73 8.72 15.69
C THR A 394 0.14 8.47 17.06
N THR A 395 0.42 7.33 17.67
CA THR A 395 -0.13 7.01 19.00
C THR A 395 0.21 8.09 20.03
N ARG A 396 1.37 8.72 19.93
CA ARG A 396 1.75 9.85 20.82
C ARG A 396 0.90 11.10 20.56
N GLY A 397 0.68 11.45 19.30
CA GLY A 397 -0.17 12.58 18.90
C GLY A 397 -1.61 12.37 19.36
N TRP A 398 -2.14 11.18 19.08
CA TRP A 398 -3.47 10.77 19.50
C TRP A 398 -3.68 10.89 21.02
N PHE A 399 -2.77 10.38 21.85
CA PHE A 399 -2.85 10.54 23.32
C PHE A 399 -2.90 12.00 23.77
N ARG A 400 -2.22 12.91 23.05
CA ARG A 400 -2.25 14.34 23.35
C ARG A 400 -3.59 14.98 23.06
N ASN A 401 -4.26 14.50 22.01
CA ASN A 401 -5.52 15.07 21.53
C ASN A 401 -6.75 14.47 22.19
N LEU A 402 -6.62 13.34 22.90
CA LEU A 402 -7.74 12.76 23.66
C LEU A 402 -8.29 13.72 24.71
N SER A 403 -9.62 13.64 24.92
CA SER A 403 -10.25 14.23 26.10
C SER A 403 -9.62 13.69 27.38
N GLN A 404 -9.79 14.41 28.49
CA GLN A 404 -9.26 13.92 29.79
C GLN A 404 -9.92 12.60 30.20
N HIS A 405 -11.21 12.42 29.88
CA HIS A 405 -11.98 11.20 30.16
C HIS A 405 -11.38 10.02 29.39
N ASP A 406 -11.32 10.11 28.06
CA ASP A 406 -10.84 9.02 27.19
C ASP A 406 -9.37 8.70 27.46
N ARG A 407 -8.57 9.71 27.74
CA ARG A 407 -7.16 9.53 28.15
C ARG A 407 -7.04 8.73 29.44
N ASN A 408 -7.89 8.99 30.42
CA ASN A 408 -7.89 8.27 31.69
C ASN A 408 -8.36 6.83 31.48
N PHE A 409 -9.42 6.62 30.67
CA PHE A 409 -9.89 5.30 30.32
C PHE A 409 -8.83 4.51 29.57
N ALA A 410 -8.25 5.08 28.50
CA ALA A 410 -7.18 4.43 27.74
C ALA A 410 -6.00 4.04 28.64
N ARG A 411 -5.53 4.94 29.50
CA ARG A 411 -4.42 4.66 30.42
C ARG A 411 -4.74 3.54 31.41
N ALA A 412 -5.93 3.55 31.98
CA ALA A 412 -6.38 2.51 32.90
C ALA A 412 -6.45 1.14 32.19
N TYR A 413 -7.05 1.11 31.00
CA TYR A 413 -7.22 -0.11 30.21
C TYR A 413 -5.89 -0.74 29.80
N ILE A 414 -4.94 0.05 29.28
CA ILE A 414 -3.62 -0.45 28.87
C ILE A 414 -2.62 -0.63 30.01
N GLY A 415 -3.03 -0.42 31.27
CA GLY A 415 -2.19 -0.55 32.45
C GLY A 415 -1.00 0.42 32.47
N CYS A 416 -1.20 1.67 32.00
CA CYS A 416 -0.14 2.66 31.93
C CYS A 416 0.01 3.43 33.23
N GLU A 417 0.95 3.04 34.08
CA GLU A 417 1.27 3.75 35.35
C GLU A 417 2.26 4.93 35.16
N GLY A 418 3.03 4.91 34.06
CA GLY A 418 4.04 5.93 33.77
C GLY A 418 3.43 7.28 33.41
N LYS A 419 3.98 8.39 33.94
CA LYS A 419 3.48 9.76 33.69
C LYS A 419 3.87 10.30 32.30
N HIS A 420 4.94 9.78 31.69
CA HIS A 420 5.46 10.24 30.41
C HIS A 420 4.67 9.66 29.23
N GLU A 421 4.49 10.43 28.18
CA GLU A 421 3.80 10.02 26.95
C GLU A 421 4.41 8.75 26.34
N THR A 422 5.74 8.64 26.35
CA THR A 422 6.46 7.45 25.84
C THR A 422 6.05 6.16 26.58
N ALA A 423 5.68 6.25 27.88
CA ALA A 423 5.19 5.10 28.62
C ALA A 423 3.80 4.68 28.10
N ALA A 424 2.92 5.64 27.79
CA ALA A 424 1.61 5.38 27.23
C ALA A 424 1.72 4.72 25.84
N VAL A 425 2.58 5.24 24.95
CA VAL A 425 2.83 4.65 23.62
C VAL A 425 3.29 3.20 23.74
N TRP A 426 4.28 2.92 24.58
CA TRP A 426 4.78 1.54 24.75
C TRP A 426 3.77 0.63 25.45
N SER A 427 2.88 1.17 26.31
CA SER A 427 1.77 0.39 26.89
C SER A 427 0.72 0.06 25.83
N MET A 428 0.44 0.98 24.90
CA MET A 428 -0.44 0.75 23.74
C MET A 428 0.11 -0.34 22.84
N ILE A 429 1.40 -0.27 22.46
CA ILE A 429 2.09 -1.31 21.71
C ILE A 429 2.01 -2.65 22.44
N ARG A 430 2.23 -2.67 23.77
CA ARG A 430 2.11 -3.87 24.60
C ARG A 430 0.71 -4.46 24.54
N ALA A 431 -0.34 -3.64 24.64
CA ALA A 431 -1.74 -4.08 24.55
C ALA A 431 -2.02 -4.74 23.21
N ALA A 432 -1.60 -4.14 22.08
CA ALA A 432 -1.72 -4.73 20.75
C ALA A 432 -0.94 -6.05 20.65
N MET A 433 0.33 -6.08 21.06
CA MET A 433 1.20 -7.27 20.98
C MET A 433 0.72 -8.42 21.87
N SER A 434 0.10 -8.13 23.02
CA SER A 434 -0.43 -9.15 23.94
C SER A 434 -1.81 -9.69 23.56
N SER A 435 -2.55 -9.02 22.66
CA SER A 435 -3.87 -9.42 22.22
C SER A 435 -3.88 -10.84 21.60
N VAL A 436 -5.06 -11.43 21.45
CA VAL A 436 -5.22 -12.76 20.82
C VAL A 436 -5.06 -12.75 19.31
N ALA A 437 -5.05 -11.57 18.67
CA ALA A 437 -4.92 -11.43 17.23
C ALA A 437 -3.73 -12.22 16.67
N ASP A 438 -3.94 -12.96 15.60
CA ASP A 438 -2.86 -13.74 14.97
C ASP A 438 -1.80 -12.83 14.34
N ARG A 439 -2.18 -11.68 13.79
CA ARG A 439 -1.24 -10.69 13.24
C ARG A 439 -1.27 -9.39 14.05
N CYS A 440 -0.11 -8.76 14.21
CA CYS A 440 0.03 -7.47 14.89
C CYS A 440 1.03 -6.61 14.11
N VAL A 441 0.58 -5.48 13.57
CA VAL A 441 1.45 -4.55 12.84
C VAL A 441 1.43 -3.19 13.52
N ILE A 442 2.62 -2.65 13.77
CA ILE A 442 2.80 -1.38 14.47
C ILE A 442 3.50 -0.39 13.54
N PRO A 443 2.99 0.85 13.37
CA PRO A 443 3.71 1.89 12.66
C PRO A 443 5.09 2.16 13.30
N VAL A 444 6.11 2.33 12.46
CA VAL A 444 7.48 2.60 12.97
C VAL A 444 7.52 3.84 13.86
N GLN A 445 6.68 4.84 13.57
CA GLN A 445 6.57 6.08 14.33
C GLN A 445 6.22 5.83 15.80
N ASP A 446 5.41 4.81 16.07
CA ASP A 446 5.03 4.46 17.43
C ASP A 446 6.18 3.82 18.20
N TYR A 447 6.95 2.94 17.56
CA TYR A 447 8.19 2.43 18.16
C TYR A 447 9.22 3.53 18.44
N LEU A 448 9.26 4.55 17.58
CA LEU A 448 10.11 5.73 17.73
C LEU A 448 9.51 6.77 18.69
N CYS A 449 8.28 6.58 19.15
CA CYS A 449 7.53 7.53 20.00
C CYS A 449 7.44 8.95 19.41
N LEU A 450 7.26 9.07 18.08
CA LEU A 450 7.13 10.35 17.39
C LEU A 450 5.71 10.92 17.54
N GLY A 451 5.57 12.23 17.48
CA GLY A 451 4.28 12.93 17.46
C GLY A 451 3.73 13.09 16.04
N ASN A 452 2.68 13.91 15.89
CA ASN A 452 1.98 14.11 14.64
C ASN A 452 2.82 14.77 13.53
N GLU A 453 3.98 15.31 13.87
CA GLU A 453 4.99 15.69 12.89
C GLU A 453 5.47 14.51 12.01
N ALA A 454 5.19 13.29 12.45
CA ALA A 454 5.51 12.06 11.71
C ALA A 454 4.26 11.34 11.16
N ARG A 455 3.09 11.96 11.17
CA ARG A 455 1.87 11.41 10.57
C ARG A 455 2.07 11.24 9.06
N ILE A 456 1.58 10.14 8.50
CA ILE A 456 1.69 9.84 7.07
C ILE A 456 0.58 10.54 6.28
N ASN A 457 -0.67 10.34 6.71
CA ASN A 457 -1.84 10.86 6.03
C ASN A 457 -2.88 11.39 7.02
N GLU A 458 -3.52 12.48 6.63
CA GLU A 458 -4.73 12.99 7.23
C GLU A 458 -5.84 12.94 6.20
N PRO A 459 -6.78 11.98 6.31
CA PRO A 459 -7.86 11.83 5.34
C PRO A 459 -8.63 13.12 5.09
N SER A 460 -9.10 13.32 3.86
CA SER A 460 -9.85 14.50 3.42
C SER A 460 -9.07 15.83 3.46
N THR A 461 -7.74 15.79 3.57
CA THR A 461 -6.87 16.98 3.46
C THR A 461 -5.92 16.88 2.27
N LEU A 462 -5.43 18.04 1.81
CA LEU A 462 -4.43 18.14 0.75
C LEU A 462 -3.17 18.84 1.28
N GLY A 463 -2.03 18.51 0.70
CA GLY A 463 -0.79 19.28 0.84
C GLY A 463 0.30 18.61 1.64
N ASP A 464 0.08 18.24 2.90
CA ASP A 464 1.15 17.74 3.78
C ASP A 464 1.17 16.22 3.99
N ASN A 465 0.35 15.48 3.25
CA ASN A 465 0.26 14.03 3.29
C ASN A 465 1.40 13.34 2.54
N TRP A 466 1.72 12.10 2.91
CA TRP A 466 2.64 11.18 2.24
C TRP A 466 4.11 11.61 2.24
N LYS A 467 4.49 12.62 3.02
CA LYS A 467 5.79 13.28 2.97
C LYS A 467 6.78 12.80 4.04
N TRP A 468 6.28 12.30 5.17
CA TRP A 468 7.16 11.97 6.29
C TRP A 468 8.19 10.89 5.95
N ARG A 469 9.43 11.10 6.44
CA ARG A 469 10.54 10.16 6.30
C ARG A 469 11.24 9.93 7.64
N MET A 470 11.60 8.68 7.88
CA MET A 470 12.49 8.28 8.96
C MET A 470 13.91 8.80 8.69
N LYS A 471 14.62 9.26 9.72
CA LYS A 471 16.03 9.63 9.62
C LYS A 471 16.94 8.42 9.77
N LYS A 472 18.10 8.46 9.11
CA LYS A 472 19.11 7.41 9.25
C LYS A 472 19.51 7.24 10.72
N GLY A 473 19.51 5.99 11.19
CA GLY A 473 19.86 5.63 12.57
C GLY A 473 18.77 5.88 13.62
N GLN A 474 17.57 6.39 13.29
CA GLN A 474 16.48 6.53 14.26
C GLN A 474 16.01 5.17 14.79
N LEU A 475 15.85 4.16 13.93
CA LEU A 475 15.59 2.78 14.36
C LEU A 475 16.92 2.13 14.77
N ASN A 476 17.40 2.50 15.95
CA ASN A 476 18.68 2.04 16.47
C ASN A 476 18.61 0.70 17.19
N GLU A 477 19.77 0.12 17.50
CA GLU A 477 19.86 -1.21 18.11
C GLU A 477 19.11 -1.31 19.46
N THR A 478 19.07 -0.26 20.26
CA THR A 478 18.33 -0.25 21.53
C THR A 478 16.83 -0.47 21.31
N ILE A 479 16.27 0.20 20.29
CA ILE A 479 14.84 0.06 19.93
C ILE A 479 14.60 -1.33 19.32
N ILE A 480 15.47 -1.80 18.42
CA ILE A 480 15.41 -3.13 17.80
C ILE A 480 15.37 -4.22 18.89
N GLN A 481 16.26 -4.17 19.86
CA GLN A 481 16.29 -5.12 20.97
C GLN A 481 15.06 -5.03 21.87
N LYS A 482 14.49 -3.83 22.05
CA LYS A 482 13.25 -3.66 22.81
C LYS A 482 12.06 -4.28 22.07
N ILE A 483 11.98 -4.10 20.76
CA ILE A 483 10.97 -4.74 19.90
C ILE A 483 11.12 -6.26 19.97
N TYR A 484 12.34 -6.79 19.76
CA TYR A 484 12.62 -8.24 19.83
C TYR A 484 12.16 -8.86 21.15
N LYS A 485 12.52 -8.23 22.29
CA LYS A 485 12.11 -8.72 23.61
C LYS A 485 10.60 -8.78 23.76
N MET A 486 9.87 -7.80 23.24
CA MET A 486 8.41 -7.75 23.28
C MET A 486 7.80 -8.82 22.36
N THR A 487 8.32 -8.96 21.15
CA THR A 487 7.93 -10.00 20.19
C THR A 487 8.08 -11.41 20.79
N LYS A 488 9.23 -11.66 21.43
CA LYS A 488 9.51 -12.93 22.12
C LYS A 488 8.56 -13.14 23.31
N LEU A 489 8.36 -12.10 24.15
CA LEU A 489 7.54 -12.18 25.36
C LEU A 489 6.10 -12.60 25.05
N TYR A 490 5.53 -12.10 23.96
CA TYR A 490 4.14 -12.38 23.57
C TYR A 490 4.01 -13.51 22.54
N GLY A 491 5.06 -14.31 22.32
CA GLY A 491 5.03 -15.51 21.47
C GLY A 491 4.76 -15.19 20.01
N ARG A 492 5.30 -14.06 19.49
CA ARG A 492 5.18 -13.62 18.10
C ARG A 492 6.46 -13.85 17.27
N LEU A 493 7.51 -14.43 17.87
CA LEU A 493 8.65 -14.94 17.10
C LEU A 493 8.19 -16.15 16.31
N VAL A 494 8.35 -16.09 14.99
CA VAL A 494 8.15 -17.25 14.13
C VAL A 494 9.32 -18.19 14.35
N LYS A 495 9.06 -19.39 14.86
CA LYS A 495 10.05 -20.44 14.95
C LYS A 495 10.31 -20.97 13.55
N GLU A 496 11.55 -21.16 13.18
CA GLU A 496 11.88 -21.90 11.97
C GLU A 496 11.26 -23.31 12.07
N GLU A 497 10.57 -23.75 11.01
CA GLU A 497 9.91 -25.08 10.97
C GLU A 497 10.89 -26.23 11.21
N THR A 498 12.19 -26.01 11.02
CA THR A 498 13.28 -26.93 11.32
C THR A 498 13.42 -27.23 12.82
N GLU A 499 13.40 -26.20 13.68
CA GLU A 499 13.52 -26.42 15.14
C GLU A 499 12.30 -27.15 15.73
N GLU A 500 11.13 -26.96 15.15
CA GLU A 500 9.90 -27.62 15.60
C GLU A 500 9.85 -29.08 15.13
N LYS A 501 10.33 -29.36 13.92
CA LYS A 501 10.49 -30.74 13.41
C LYS A 501 11.57 -31.53 14.20
N GLU A 502 12.72 -30.91 14.44
CA GLU A 502 13.78 -31.52 15.25
C GLU A 502 13.34 -31.78 16.69
N LYS A 503 12.55 -30.89 17.28
CA LYS A 503 12.02 -31.06 18.64
C LYS A 503 10.94 -32.13 18.71
N ILE A 504 10.08 -32.23 17.70
CA ILE A 504 9.07 -33.28 17.57
C ILE A 504 9.72 -34.63 17.31
N GLU A 505 10.78 -34.71 16.52
CA GLU A 505 11.57 -35.92 16.29
C GLU A 505 12.30 -36.35 17.57
N ALA A 506 12.98 -35.42 18.24
CA ALA A 506 13.67 -35.71 19.51
C ALA A 506 12.70 -36.13 20.64
N ASP A 507 11.48 -35.61 20.67
CA ASP A 507 10.46 -36.04 21.65
C ASP A 507 9.80 -37.39 21.25
N ARG A 508 9.70 -37.70 19.96
CA ARG A 508 9.28 -39.03 19.48
C ARG A 508 10.29 -40.12 19.79
N GLU A 509 11.58 -39.86 19.63
CA GLU A 509 12.66 -40.80 20.00
C GLU A 509 12.66 -41.08 21.51
N LYS A 510 12.44 -40.06 22.35
CA LYS A 510 12.33 -40.26 23.82
C LYS A 510 11.10 -41.07 24.26
N ILE A 511 10.04 -41.10 23.42
CA ILE A 511 8.83 -41.90 23.71
C ILE A 511 8.99 -43.34 23.21
N SER A 512 9.80 -43.57 22.18
CA SER A 512 10.04 -44.91 21.64
C SER A 512 11.04 -45.75 22.51
N ASP A 513 11.83 -45.07 23.34
CA ASP A 513 12.81 -45.70 24.25
C ASP A 513 12.26 -45.94 25.67
N LYS A 514 10.97 -45.76 25.88
CA LYS A 514 10.24 -46.13 27.10
C LYS A 514 9.19 -47.22 26.82
#